data_386af535218a2846613d541c4bc2d02e
#
_entry.id   386af535218a2846613d541c4bc2d02e
#
_cell.length_a   1.000
_cell.length_b   1.000
_cell.length_c   1.000
_cell.angle_alpha   90.00
_cell.angle_beta   90.00
_cell.angle_gamma   90.00
#
_symmetry.space_group_name_H-M   'P 1'
#
loop_
_entity.id
_entity.type
_entity.pdbx_description
1 polymer ?
#
loop_
_entity_poly.entity_id
_entity_poly.type
_entity_poly.pdbx_seq_one_letter_code
_entity_poly.pdbx_strand_id
1 'polypeptide(L)'
;MIDAQFQTLTTFPPRNFQRETILKLLHRQDILLRAPTGSGKTETAIAPFLFAKTLNLDFPNKLIYVVPLRTLANSLRQRTEILVQRWSQAQNVPCPVVTLQTGENPEDPRFEGDIVFCTIDQMLSSFLNIPYSVGRGSANVNSGAIFASYLVFDELHLLDPDRSFTTVLKVLQQVKGISPFLLMTATLTNELATQIQGLIDNGNNSN
;
A
#
# COMPACT_ATOMS: atom_id res chain seq x y z
N MET A 1 -3.66 -21.42 7.99
CA MET A 1 -2.32 -20.82 7.82
C MET A 1 -2.38 -19.30 7.97
N ILE A 2 -3.16 -18.56 7.15
CA ILE A 2 -3.30 -17.07 7.25
C ILE A 2 -3.80 -16.63 8.62
N ASP A 3 -4.81 -17.29 9.18
CA ASP A 3 -5.36 -16.93 10.48
C ASP A 3 -4.32 -16.99 11.61
N ALA A 4 -3.48 -18.01 11.62
CA ALA A 4 -2.41 -18.12 12.59
C ALA A 4 -1.36 -17.03 12.44
N GLN A 5 -0.97 -16.69 11.21
CA GLN A 5 -0.03 -15.59 10.94
C GLN A 5 -0.63 -14.24 11.31
N PHE A 6 -1.92 -14.01 11.00
CA PHE A 6 -2.60 -12.77 11.36
C PHE A 6 -2.71 -12.62 12.88
N GLN A 7 -3.01 -13.71 13.59
CA GLN A 7 -3.04 -13.72 15.05
C GLN A 7 -1.65 -13.46 15.66
N THR A 8 -0.59 -13.96 15.05
CA THR A 8 0.78 -13.62 15.45
C THR A 8 1.08 -12.14 15.25
N LEU A 9 0.63 -11.55 14.13
CA LEU A 9 0.84 -10.15 13.82
C LEU A 9 0.06 -9.21 14.76
N THR A 10 -1.21 -9.52 15.05
CA THR A 10 -2.18 -8.61 15.69
C THR A 10 -2.59 -9.01 17.10
N THR A 11 -2.31 -10.23 17.52
CA THR A 11 -2.82 -10.92 18.74
C THR A 11 -4.31 -11.33 18.66
N PHE A 12 -5.03 -10.97 17.60
CA PHE A 12 -6.42 -11.30 17.38
C PHE A 12 -6.60 -12.11 16.09
N PRO A 13 -7.60 -12.99 16.01
CA PRO A 13 -7.93 -13.67 14.76
C PRO A 13 -8.46 -12.66 13.72
N PRO A 14 -8.26 -12.90 12.43
CA PRO A 14 -8.77 -12.01 11.39
C PRO A 14 -10.29 -12.07 11.32
N ARG A 15 -10.91 -10.93 11.08
CA ARG A 15 -12.33 -10.85 10.70
C ARG A 15 -12.50 -11.40 9.28
N ASN A 16 -13.71 -11.78 8.88
CA ASN A 16 -13.97 -12.35 7.56
C ASN A 16 -13.48 -11.47 6.42
N PHE A 17 -13.79 -10.17 6.45
CA PHE A 17 -13.33 -9.25 5.40
C PHE A 17 -11.80 -9.12 5.34
N GLN A 18 -11.11 -9.19 6.47
CA GLN A 18 -9.64 -9.14 6.52
C GLN A 18 -9.04 -10.39 5.86
N ARG A 19 -9.56 -11.57 6.23
CA ARG A 19 -9.12 -12.84 5.64
C ARG A 19 -9.32 -12.85 4.12
N GLU A 20 -10.51 -12.47 3.64
CA GLU A 20 -10.82 -12.42 2.20
C GLU A 20 -9.93 -11.43 1.46
N THR A 21 -9.74 -10.23 2.01
CA THR A 21 -8.87 -9.21 1.42
C THR A 21 -7.44 -9.69 1.31
N ILE A 22 -6.89 -10.27 2.38
CA ILE A 22 -5.51 -10.80 2.39
C ILE A 22 -5.37 -11.91 1.35
N LEU A 23 -6.30 -12.87 1.29
CA LEU A 23 -6.27 -13.95 0.31
C LEU A 23 -6.25 -13.43 -1.13
N LYS A 24 -7.15 -12.52 -1.47
CA LYS A 24 -7.24 -11.92 -2.81
C LYS A 24 -5.96 -11.17 -3.18
N LEU A 25 -5.39 -10.39 -2.26
CA LEU A 25 -4.13 -9.68 -2.48
C LEU A 25 -2.96 -10.64 -2.69
N LEU A 26 -2.86 -11.73 -1.93
CA LEU A 26 -1.84 -12.76 -2.13
C LEU A 26 -1.94 -13.44 -3.51
N HIS A 27 -3.13 -13.45 -4.12
CA HIS A 27 -3.35 -13.85 -5.51
C HIS A 27 -3.19 -12.70 -6.50
N ARG A 28 -2.58 -11.58 -6.08
CA ARG A 28 -2.29 -10.38 -6.89
C ARG A 28 -3.54 -9.70 -7.48
N GLN A 29 -4.69 -9.87 -6.83
CA GLN A 29 -5.92 -9.18 -7.22
C GLN A 29 -5.93 -7.75 -6.67
N ASP A 30 -6.36 -6.81 -7.51
CA ASP A 30 -6.57 -5.43 -7.12
C ASP A 30 -7.87 -5.29 -6.32
N ILE A 31 -7.86 -4.54 -5.22
CA ILE A 31 -8.98 -4.49 -4.28
C ILE A 31 -9.34 -3.06 -3.90
N LEU A 32 -10.65 -2.81 -3.85
CA LEU A 32 -11.24 -1.68 -3.15
C LEU A 32 -11.87 -2.16 -1.84
N LEU A 33 -11.29 -1.77 -0.70
CA LEU A 33 -11.77 -2.09 0.64
C LEU A 33 -12.51 -0.90 1.26
N ARG A 34 -13.81 -1.05 1.49
CA ARG A 34 -14.60 -0.12 2.30
C ARG A 34 -14.77 -0.69 3.70
N ALA A 35 -14.15 -0.05 4.69
CA ALA A 35 -14.26 -0.49 6.08
C ALA A 35 -14.13 0.72 7.03
N PRO A 36 -14.87 0.75 8.15
CA PRO A 36 -14.85 1.88 9.06
C PRO A 36 -13.47 2.09 9.69
N THR A 37 -13.23 3.30 10.20
CA THR A 37 -12.04 3.60 10.98
C THR A 37 -11.96 2.68 12.20
N GLY A 38 -10.76 2.24 12.57
CA GLY A 38 -10.56 1.30 13.68
C GLY A 38 -10.91 -0.16 13.38
N SER A 39 -11.27 -0.51 12.14
CA SER A 39 -11.59 -1.90 11.77
C SER A 39 -10.37 -2.80 11.56
N GLY A 40 -9.15 -2.26 11.63
CA GLY A 40 -7.91 -3.00 11.36
C GLY A 40 -7.50 -2.99 9.89
N LYS A 41 -7.84 -1.93 9.14
CA LYS A 41 -7.43 -1.75 7.73
C LYS A 41 -5.93 -1.80 7.54
N THR A 42 -5.18 -1.13 8.42
CA THR A 42 -3.71 -1.05 8.33
C THR A 42 -3.07 -2.44 8.45
N GLU A 43 -3.48 -3.22 9.41
CA GLU A 43 -3.01 -4.60 9.59
C GLU A 43 -3.39 -5.48 8.39
N THR A 44 -4.59 -5.29 7.86
CA THR A 44 -5.05 -5.99 6.65
C THR A 44 -4.21 -5.65 5.43
N ALA A 45 -3.79 -4.39 5.31
CA ALA A 45 -2.96 -3.92 4.20
C ALA A 45 -1.51 -4.43 4.27
N ILE A 46 -0.94 -4.52 5.47
CA ILE A 46 0.46 -4.94 5.67
C ILE A 46 0.62 -6.46 5.62
N ALA A 47 -0.39 -7.20 6.08
CA ALA A 47 -0.35 -8.64 6.21
C ALA A 47 0.06 -9.39 4.93
N PRO A 48 -0.47 -9.11 3.72
CA PRO A 48 -0.08 -9.81 2.49
C PRO A 48 1.42 -9.71 2.22
N PHE A 49 2.01 -8.53 2.40
CA PHE A 49 3.44 -8.29 2.21
C PHE A 49 4.30 -9.14 3.14
N LEU A 50 3.94 -9.22 4.42
CA LEU A 50 4.66 -10.02 5.41
C LEU A 50 4.47 -11.52 5.15
N PHE A 51 3.23 -11.95 4.90
CA PHE A 51 2.88 -13.36 4.76
C PHE A 51 3.43 -13.98 3.48
N ALA A 52 3.49 -13.22 2.38
CA ALA A 52 4.07 -13.70 1.14
C ALA A 52 5.51 -14.16 1.30
N LYS A 53 6.31 -13.44 2.10
CA LYS A 53 7.71 -13.80 2.40
C LYS A 53 7.81 -15.13 3.16
N THR A 54 6.96 -15.35 4.16
CA THR A 54 6.96 -16.61 4.94
C THR A 54 6.34 -17.79 4.21
N LEU A 55 5.41 -17.50 3.27
CA LEU A 55 4.73 -18.51 2.47
C LEU A 55 5.46 -18.80 1.16
N ASN A 56 6.57 -18.10 0.88
CA ASN A 56 7.34 -18.18 -0.36
C ASN A 56 6.46 -18.00 -1.62
N LEU A 57 5.59 -17.00 -1.59
CA LEU A 57 4.70 -16.66 -2.69
C LEU A 57 5.34 -15.60 -3.61
N ASP A 58 4.99 -15.66 -4.89
CA ASP A 58 5.35 -14.60 -5.85
C ASP A 58 4.56 -13.33 -5.56
N PHE A 59 5.17 -12.43 -4.81
CA PHE A 59 4.59 -11.16 -4.38
C PHE A 59 5.67 -10.07 -4.36
N PRO A 60 5.33 -8.79 -4.60
CA PRO A 60 6.31 -7.71 -4.57
C PRO A 60 7.12 -7.67 -3.28
N ASN A 61 8.43 -7.45 -3.42
CA ASN A 61 9.36 -7.35 -2.28
C ASN A 61 9.35 -5.98 -1.60
N LYS A 62 8.51 -5.06 -2.06
CA LYS A 62 8.36 -3.71 -1.53
C LYS A 62 6.89 -3.36 -1.37
N LEU A 63 6.56 -2.69 -0.29
CA LEU A 63 5.25 -2.09 -0.02
C LEU A 63 5.40 -0.57 0.01
N ILE A 64 4.63 0.13 -0.81
CA ILE A 64 4.48 1.58 -0.73
C ILE A 64 3.09 1.91 -0.20
N TYR A 65 3.05 2.52 1.00
CA TYR A 65 1.83 2.88 1.70
C TYR A 65 1.59 4.39 1.60
N VAL A 66 0.60 4.76 0.81
CA VAL A 66 0.30 6.14 0.43
C VAL A 66 -0.87 6.68 1.23
N VAL A 67 -0.70 7.85 1.82
CA VAL A 67 -1.73 8.55 2.59
C VAL A 67 -1.81 10.03 2.19
N PRO A 68 -2.96 10.69 2.38
CA PRO A 68 -3.11 12.09 2.02
C PRO A 68 -2.40 13.06 2.97
N LEU A 69 -2.18 12.67 4.24
CA LEU A 69 -1.69 13.58 5.29
C LEU A 69 -0.36 13.10 5.87
N ARG A 70 0.59 14.03 6.05
CA ARG A 70 1.92 13.77 6.63
C ARG A 70 1.86 13.23 8.06
N THR A 71 0.98 13.79 8.89
CA THR A 71 0.78 13.35 10.27
C THR A 71 0.29 11.91 10.33
N LEU A 72 -0.56 11.51 9.39
CA LEU A 72 -1.04 10.15 9.27
C LEU A 72 0.09 9.21 8.82
N ALA A 73 0.90 9.60 7.84
CA ALA A 73 2.06 8.84 7.39
C ALA A 73 3.00 8.50 8.55
N ASN A 74 3.36 9.50 9.36
CA ASN A 74 4.25 9.32 10.50
C ASN A 74 3.65 8.40 11.58
N SER A 75 2.38 8.60 11.93
CA SER A 75 1.68 7.78 12.93
C SER A 75 1.58 6.31 12.50
N LEU A 76 1.24 6.06 11.23
CA LEU A 76 1.13 4.70 10.68
C LEU A 76 2.51 4.03 10.57
N ARG A 77 3.55 4.78 10.18
CA ARG A 77 4.93 4.28 10.15
C ARG A 77 5.35 3.75 11.51
N GLN A 78 5.23 4.58 12.57
CA GLN A 78 5.61 4.19 13.94
C GLN A 78 4.84 2.95 14.42
N ARG A 79 3.54 2.91 14.18
CA ARG A 79 2.71 1.75 14.53
C ARG A 79 3.15 0.49 13.78
N THR A 80 3.46 0.63 12.49
CA THR A 80 3.89 -0.49 11.65
C THR A 80 5.24 -1.03 12.07
N GLU A 81 6.20 -0.19 12.47
CA GLU A 81 7.49 -0.64 12.98
C GLU A 81 7.33 -1.61 14.16
N ILE A 82 6.46 -1.26 15.11
CA ILE A 82 6.20 -2.11 16.29
C ILE A 82 5.56 -3.45 15.86
N LEU A 83 4.62 -3.42 14.91
CA LEU A 83 3.95 -4.61 14.39
C LEU A 83 4.93 -5.54 13.68
N VAL A 84 5.74 -4.98 12.79
CA VAL A 84 6.71 -5.72 11.98
C VAL A 84 7.82 -6.33 12.84
N GLN A 85 8.34 -5.59 13.82
CA GLN A 85 9.33 -6.11 14.77
C GLN A 85 8.78 -7.33 15.53
N ARG A 86 7.59 -7.20 16.10
CA ARG A 86 6.95 -8.27 16.85
C ARG A 86 6.72 -9.51 15.98
N TRP A 87 6.21 -9.29 14.76
CA TRP A 87 5.95 -10.38 13.83
C TRP A 87 7.25 -11.07 13.38
N SER A 88 8.30 -10.31 13.07
CA SER A 88 9.59 -10.84 12.62
C SER A 88 10.26 -11.67 13.71
N GLN A 89 10.19 -11.23 14.96
CA GLN A 89 10.69 -12.00 16.12
C GLN A 89 9.94 -13.32 16.28
N ALA A 90 8.60 -13.29 16.19
CA ALA A 90 7.77 -14.47 16.34
C ALA A 90 7.94 -15.48 15.19
N GLN A 91 8.22 -15.02 13.97
CA GLN A 91 8.46 -15.86 12.79
C GLN A 91 9.93 -16.24 12.59
N ASN A 92 10.85 -15.67 13.38
CA ASN A 92 12.30 -15.83 13.23
C ASN A 92 12.80 -15.49 11.81
N VAL A 93 12.34 -14.36 11.28
CA VAL A 93 12.73 -13.83 9.96
C VAL A 93 13.34 -12.44 10.08
N PRO A 94 14.14 -11.99 9.10
CA PRO A 94 14.65 -10.61 9.07
C PRO A 94 13.52 -9.58 9.17
N CYS A 95 13.75 -8.54 9.99
CA CYS A 95 12.79 -7.47 10.15
C CYS A 95 12.83 -6.55 8.93
N PRO A 96 11.69 -6.34 8.21
CA PRO A 96 11.63 -5.36 7.14
C PRO A 96 11.96 -3.95 7.60
N VAL A 97 12.67 -3.21 6.76
CA VAL A 97 13.02 -1.81 6.98
C VAL A 97 11.82 -0.94 6.67
N VAL A 98 11.32 -0.21 7.67
CA VAL A 98 10.18 0.71 7.54
C VAL A 98 10.68 2.14 7.47
N THR A 99 10.36 2.87 6.40
CA THR A 99 10.83 4.23 6.16
C THR A 99 9.69 5.22 5.96
N LEU A 100 9.98 6.51 6.02
CA LEU A 100 9.06 7.61 5.83
C LEU A 100 9.57 8.56 4.75
N GLN A 101 8.75 8.83 3.72
CA GLN A 101 9.05 9.80 2.68
C GLN A 101 7.95 10.85 2.60
N THR A 102 8.21 12.03 3.15
CA THR A 102 7.34 13.21 3.08
C THR A 102 8.14 14.43 2.67
N GLY A 103 7.46 15.52 2.26
CA GLY A 103 8.14 16.74 1.85
C GLY A 103 8.96 17.42 2.97
N GLU A 104 8.58 17.22 4.24
CA GLU A 104 9.29 17.78 5.39
C GLU A 104 10.35 16.83 5.96
N ASN A 105 10.14 15.54 5.78
CA ASN A 105 11.06 14.51 6.25
C ASN A 105 11.38 13.55 5.10
N PRO A 106 12.35 13.87 4.25
CA PRO A 106 12.80 13.01 3.16
C PRO A 106 13.77 11.95 3.68
N GLU A 107 13.30 11.07 4.58
CA GLU A 107 14.11 10.00 5.19
C GLU A 107 14.54 8.97 4.14
N ASP A 108 13.69 8.72 3.15
CA ASP A 108 13.92 7.74 2.10
C ASP A 108 13.61 8.29 0.70
N PRO A 109 14.44 9.21 0.18
CA PRO A 109 14.17 9.88 -1.09
C PRO A 109 14.25 8.95 -2.31
N ARG A 110 14.78 7.72 -2.15
CA ARG A 110 14.92 6.73 -3.21
C ARG A 110 13.98 5.53 -3.07
N PHE A 111 13.10 5.54 -2.07
CA PHE A 111 12.22 4.41 -1.78
C PHE A 111 13.01 3.10 -1.58
N GLU A 112 14.09 3.13 -0.81
CA GLU A 112 14.96 1.98 -0.56
C GLU A 112 14.39 1.04 0.50
N GLY A 113 13.56 1.53 1.43
CA GLY A 113 12.91 0.73 2.47
C GLY A 113 12.06 -0.42 1.91
N ASP A 114 11.86 -1.46 2.70
CA ASP A 114 10.96 -2.57 2.37
C ASP A 114 9.49 -2.15 2.47
N ILE A 115 9.15 -1.30 3.45
CA ILE A 115 7.84 -0.68 3.65
C ILE A 115 8.05 0.82 3.71
N VAL A 116 7.57 1.55 2.71
CA VAL A 116 7.74 3.00 2.60
C VAL A 116 6.41 3.68 2.82
N PHE A 117 6.27 4.45 3.89
CA PHE A 117 5.14 5.35 4.09
C PHE A 117 5.41 6.67 3.40
N CYS A 118 4.49 7.13 2.57
CA CYS A 118 4.65 8.42 1.89
C CYS A 118 3.33 9.16 1.74
N THR A 119 3.44 10.47 1.46
CA THR A 119 2.26 11.26 1.06
C THR A 119 1.98 11.07 -0.43
N ILE A 120 0.72 11.34 -0.81
CA ILE A 120 0.28 11.23 -2.21
C ILE A 120 1.13 12.09 -3.15
N ASP A 121 1.49 13.31 -2.75
CA ASP A 121 2.31 14.20 -3.57
C ASP A 121 3.71 13.65 -3.82
N GLN A 122 4.33 13.03 -2.80
CA GLN A 122 5.65 12.39 -2.93
C GLN A 122 5.59 11.18 -3.86
N MET A 123 4.54 10.37 -3.73
CA MET A 123 4.37 9.21 -4.61
C MET A 123 4.12 9.65 -6.06
N LEU A 124 3.19 10.58 -6.28
CA LEU A 124 2.86 11.05 -7.63
C LEU A 124 4.04 11.74 -8.30
N SER A 125 4.76 12.61 -7.59
CA SER A 125 5.94 13.28 -8.14
C SER A 125 7.06 12.30 -8.50
N SER A 126 7.27 11.29 -7.67
CA SER A 126 8.25 10.23 -7.91
C SER A 126 7.84 9.34 -9.09
N PHE A 127 6.55 9.00 -9.19
CA PHE A 127 6.01 8.24 -10.32
C PHE A 127 6.16 8.99 -11.66
N LEU A 128 5.93 10.30 -11.66
CA LEU A 128 6.03 11.17 -12.84
C LEU A 128 7.49 11.58 -13.18
N ASN A 129 8.48 11.02 -12.50
CA ASN A 129 9.90 11.38 -12.66
C ASN A 129 10.21 12.86 -12.37
N ILE A 130 9.45 13.50 -11.48
CA ILE A 130 9.63 14.88 -11.00
C ILE A 130 9.74 14.89 -9.47
N PRO A 131 10.64 14.09 -8.87
CA PRO A 131 10.75 14.00 -7.43
C PRO A 131 11.31 15.29 -6.83
N TYR A 132 10.70 15.76 -5.75
CA TYR A 132 11.15 16.97 -5.05
C TYR A 132 12.47 16.77 -4.30
N SER A 133 12.83 15.54 -3.96
CA SER A 133 13.90 15.22 -3.02
C SER A 133 15.16 14.65 -3.66
N VAL A 134 15.18 14.37 -4.96
CA VAL A 134 16.32 13.76 -5.66
C VAL A 134 16.61 14.46 -6.98
N GLY A 135 17.89 14.44 -7.40
CA GLY A 135 18.28 14.98 -8.70
C GLY A 135 17.71 14.14 -9.86
N ARG A 136 17.66 14.76 -11.05
CA ARG A 136 17.09 14.16 -12.28
C ARG A 136 17.66 12.77 -12.63
N GLY A 137 18.91 12.48 -12.29
CA GLY A 137 19.55 11.18 -12.53
C GLY A 137 18.98 10.01 -11.72
N SER A 138 18.31 10.29 -10.59
CA SER A 138 17.71 9.27 -9.72
C SER A 138 16.18 9.13 -9.90
N ALA A 139 15.57 9.97 -10.71
CA ALA A 139 14.11 9.98 -10.89
C ALA A 139 13.56 8.64 -11.43
N ASN A 140 14.27 8.03 -12.40
CA ASN A 140 13.88 6.73 -12.97
C ASN A 140 13.92 5.58 -11.96
N VAL A 141 14.79 5.66 -10.94
CA VAL A 141 14.87 4.65 -9.88
C VAL A 141 13.59 4.63 -9.06
N ASN A 142 13.06 5.80 -8.72
CA ASN A 142 11.83 5.93 -7.94
C ASN A 142 10.60 5.39 -8.70
N SER A 143 10.47 5.72 -9.98
CA SER A 143 9.42 5.14 -10.83
C SER A 143 9.52 3.62 -10.88
N GLY A 144 10.72 3.07 -11.11
CA GLY A 144 10.96 1.63 -11.12
C GLY A 144 10.60 0.97 -9.80
N ALA A 145 10.96 1.60 -8.67
CA ALA A 145 10.59 1.11 -7.35
C ALA A 145 9.06 1.05 -7.16
N ILE A 146 8.33 2.07 -7.63
CA ILE A 146 6.86 2.11 -7.55
C ILE A 146 6.24 0.99 -8.40
N PHE A 147 6.69 0.81 -9.66
CA PHE A 147 6.21 -0.26 -10.53
C PHE A 147 6.49 -1.67 -10.00
N ALA A 148 7.55 -1.86 -9.22
CA ALA A 148 7.90 -3.15 -8.63
C ALA A 148 7.26 -3.41 -7.26
N SER A 149 6.36 -2.55 -6.79
CA SER A 149 5.83 -2.58 -5.43
C SER A 149 4.39 -3.07 -5.36
N TYR A 150 3.99 -3.55 -4.18
CA TYR A 150 2.60 -3.60 -3.77
C TYR A 150 2.19 -2.20 -3.29
N LEU A 151 1.13 -1.64 -3.86
CA LEU A 151 0.68 -0.28 -3.59
C LEU A 151 -0.55 -0.26 -2.69
N VAL A 152 -0.50 0.51 -1.62
CA VAL A 152 -1.63 0.75 -0.73
C VAL A 152 -1.96 2.23 -0.73
N PHE A 153 -3.20 2.58 -1.03
CA PHE A 153 -3.73 3.93 -0.91
C PHE A 153 -4.78 3.96 0.19
N ASP A 154 -4.52 4.68 1.26
CA ASP A 154 -5.43 4.79 2.39
C ASP A 154 -6.11 6.15 2.45
N GLU A 155 -7.30 6.17 3.04
CA GLU A 155 -8.14 7.35 3.23
C GLU A 155 -8.43 8.13 1.93
N LEU A 156 -8.75 7.41 0.85
CA LEU A 156 -9.02 7.98 -0.48
C LEU A 156 -10.05 9.11 -0.47
N HIS A 157 -10.99 9.08 0.47
CA HIS A 157 -12.04 10.11 0.58
C HIS A 157 -11.53 11.50 0.97
N LEU A 158 -10.27 11.60 1.44
CA LEU A 158 -9.62 12.87 1.75
C LEU A 158 -8.89 13.49 0.55
N LEU A 159 -8.83 12.79 -0.59
CA LEU A 159 -8.23 13.32 -1.81
C LEU A 159 -9.18 14.31 -2.49
N ASP A 160 -8.60 15.35 -3.09
CA ASP A 160 -9.32 16.26 -3.98
C ASP A 160 -9.83 15.49 -5.20
N PRO A 161 -11.16 15.44 -5.44
CA PRO A 161 -11.74 14.63 -6.51
C PRO A 161 -11.24 15.02 -7.91
N ASP A 162 -11.05 16.32 -8.16
CA ASP A 162 -10.74 16.85 -9.48
C ASP A 162 -9.24 16.80 -9.81
N ARG A 163 -8.39 16.71 -8.79
CA ARG A 163 -6.92 16.76 -8.93
C ARG A 163 -6.24 15.46 -8.53
N SER A 164 -6.06 15.27 -7.23
CA SER A 164 -5.26 14.16 -6.72
C SER A 164 -5.90 12.81 -7.00
N PHE A 165 -7.23 12.69 -6.83
CA PHE A 165 -7.94 11.43 -7.05
C PHE A 165 -7.88 11.00 -8.53
N THR A 166 -8.19 11.92 -9.47
CA THR A 166 -8.11 11.63 -10.90
C THR A 166 -6.69 11.22 -11.32
N THR A 167 -5.66 11.84 -10.74
CA THR A 167 -4.26 11.49 -11.02
C THR A 167 -3.92 10.10 -10.48
N VAL A 168 -4.39 9.75 -9.27
CA VAL A 168 -4.24 8.40 -8.72
C VAL A 168 -4.86 7.35 -9.62
N LEU A 169 -6.08 7.57 -10.12
CA LEU A 169 -6.73 6.64 -11.05
C LEU A 169 -5.90 6.40 -12.32
N LYS A 170 -5.29 7.45 -12.88
CA LYS A 170 -4.39 7.32 -14.05
C LYS A 170 -3.14 6.51 -13.72
N VAL A 171 -2.55 6.71 -12.55
CA VAL A 171 -1.41 5.89 -12.08
C VAL A 171 -1.82 4.43 -11.95
N LEU A 172 -2.96 4.16 -11.31
CA LEU A 172 -3.48 2.80 -11.15
C LEU A 172 -3.75 2.10 -12.48
N GLN A 173 -4.23 2.83 -13.49
CA GLN A 173 -4.39 2.29 -14.85
C GLN A 173 -3.05 1.85 -15.46
N GLN A 174 -1.97 2.55 -15.18
CA GLN A 174 -0.64 2.21 -15.71
C GLN A 174 0.06 1.08 -14.97
N VAL A 175 -0.18 0.95 -13.66
CA VAL A 175 0.42 -0.13 -12.86
C VAL A 175 -0.40 -1.41 -12.86
N LYS A 176 -1.61 -1.37 -13.38
CA LYS A 176 -2.52 -2.52 -13.43
C LYS A 176 -1.91 -3.71 -14.14
N GLY A 177 -2.05 -4.90 -13.55
CA GLY A 177 -1.45 -6.14 -14.06
C GLY A 177 0.06 -6.27 -13.81
N ILE A 178 0.72 -5.21 -13.33
CA ILE A 178 2.14 -5.19 -12.95
C ILE A 178 2.25 -5.22 -11.44
N SER A 179 1.69 -4.21 -10.77
CA SER A 179 1.74 -4.00 -9.33
C SER A 179 0.36 -4.25 -8.72
N PRO A 180 0.19 -5.22 -7.84
CA PRO A 180 -1.08 -5.35 -7.12
C PRO A 180 -1.33 -4.12 -6.26
N PHE A 181 -2.59 -3.72 -6.12
CA PHE A 181 -2.92 -2.56 -5.29
C PHE A 181 -4.14 -2.78 -4.40
N LEU A 182 -4.13 -2.08 -3.27
CA LEU A 182 -5.23 -1.99 -2.33
C LEU A 182 -5.64 -0.53 -2.15
N LEU A 183 -6.88 -0.23 -2.45
CA LEU A 183 -7.50 1.06 -2.20
C LEU A 183 -8.36 0.96 -0.94
N MET A 184 -8.16 1.85 0.02
CA MET A 184 -8.90 1.82 1.29
C MET A 184 -9.59 3.15 1.58
N THR A 185 -10.80 3.06 2.09
CA THR A 185 -11.56 4.23 2.51
C THR A 185 -12.64 3.85 3.53
N ALA A 186 -12.97 4.78 4.43
CA ALA A 186 -14.10 4.61 5.32
C ALA A 186 -15.42 4.99 4.61
N THR A 187 -15.37 6.03 3.78
CA THR A 187 -16.53 6.58 3.05
C THR A 187 -16.17 6.76 1.58
N LEU A 188 -17.11 6.47 0.69
CA LEU A 188 -16.94 6.66 -0.75
C LEU A 188 -18.31 6.94 -1.36
N THR A 189 -18.39 7.91 -2.25
CA THR A 189 -19.61 8.15 -3.05
C THR A 189 -19.80 6.98 -4.02
N ASN A 190 -21.06 6.72 -4.41
CA ASN A 190 -21.35 5.66 -5.37
C ASN A 190 -20.68 5.92 -6.73
N GLU A 191 -20.56 7.17 -7.13
CA GLU A 191 -19.92 7.57 -8.38
C GLU A 191 -18.42 7.20 -8.38
N LEU A 192 -17.68 7.57 -7.32
CA LEU A 192 -16.26 7.22 -7.18
C LEU A 192 -16.08 5.70 -7.06
N ALA A 193 -16.97 5.01 -6.36
CA ALA A 193 -16.94 3.56 -6.27
C ALA A 193 -17.09 2.92 -7.65
N THR A 194 -18.01 3.41 -8.48
CA THR A 194 -18.22 2.90 -9.84
C THR A 194 -17.01 3.14 -10.73
N GLN A 195 -16.38 4.32 -10.65
CA GLN A 195 -15.16 4.62 -11.40
C GLN A 195 -14.00 3.67 -11.03
N ILE A 196 -13.78 3.44 -9.74
CA ILE A 196 -12.76 2.51 -9.26
C ILE A 196 -13.08 1.08 -9.67
N GLN A 197 -14.34 0.65 -9.52
CA GLN A 197 -14.76 -0.69 -9.88
C GLN A 197 -14.55 -0.95 -11.38
N GLY A 198 -14.92 0.00 -12.24
CA GLY A 198 -14.67 -0.08 -13.67
C GLY A 198 -13.18 -0.21 -14.01
N LEU A 199 -12.31 0.44 -13.22
CA LEU A 199 -10.88 0.29 -13.36
C LEU A 199 -10.42 -1.14 -12.95
N ILE A 200 -10.95 -1.69 -11.86
CA ILE A 200 -10.59 -3.03 -11.36
C ILE A 200 -11.10 -4.12 -12.32
N ASP A 201 -12.35 -4.04 -12.78
CA ASP A 201 -13.01 -5.10 -13.56
C ASP A 201 -12.51 -5.20 -15.01
N ASN A 202 -12.19 -4.07 -15.65
CA ASN A 202 -11.72 -4.04 -17.05
C ASN A 202 -10.37 -4.77 -17.26
N GLY A 203 -9.72 -5.27 -16.23
CA GLY A 203 -8.51 -6.08 -16.32
C GLY A 203 -8.73 -7.59 -16.19
N ASN A 204 -9.89 -8.02 -15.72
CA ASN A 204 -10.20 -9.44 -15.60
C ASN A 204 -10.68 -10.07 -16.93
N ASN A 205 -10.90 -9.26 -17.96
CA ASN A 205 -11.39 -9.69 -19.27
C ASN A 205 -10.30 -9.79 -20.34
N SER A 206 -9.01 -9.71 -19.98
CA SER A 206 -7.88 -9.70 -20.91
C SER A 206 -6.94 -10.92 -20.75
N ASN A 207 -7.51 -12.08 -20.34
CA ASN A 207 -6.81 -13.36 -20.36
C ASN A 207 -7.60 -14.39 -21.15
#